data_c0ea322f97cb442c2623cf192babc7be
#
_entry.id   c0ea322f97cb442c2623cf192babc7be
#
_cell.length_a   1.000
_cell.length_b   1.000
_cell.length_c   1.000
_cell.angle_alpha   90.00
_cell.angle_beta   90.00
_cell.angle_gamma   90.00
#
_symmetry.space_group_name_H-M   'P 1'
#
loop_
_entity.id
_entity.type
_entity.pdbx_description
1 polymer ?
#
loop_
_entity_poly.entity_id
_entity_poly.type
_entity_poly.pdbx_seq_one_letter_code
_entity_poly.pdbx_strand_id
1 'polypeptide(L)'
;MKDKIALFKGLFFMPIFLLYYYALAGAKAKNIISVDFRRFCDWQGRPYSMMGFCKLFAQLNEFRTICYKRLGARRLLISWLWKGQTNLSLACNDIGPGLIIQHGYSTVVVAEHIGKNFHVNQCVNIVWNQTEQPWIGDNVTVCCGAI
;
A
#
# COMPACT_ATOMS: atom_id res chain seq x y z
N MET A 1 23.14 1.61 -9.47
CA MET A 1 22.68 1.00 -10.75
C MET A 1 21.20 0.58 -10.67
N LYS A 2 20.75 -0.12 -9.64
CA LYS A 2 19.33 -0.53 -9.46
C LYS A 2 18.35 0.64 -9.46
N ASP A 3 18.70 1.78 -8.81
CA ASP A 3 17.84 2.96 -8.71
C ASP A 3 17.65 3.67 -10.06
N LYS A 4 18.68 3.70 -10.92
CA LYS A 4 18.57 4.28 -12.27
C LYS A 4 17.66 3.43 -13.18
N ILE A 5 17.73 2.11 -13.06
CA ILE A 5 16.86 1.19 -13.81
C ILE A 5 15.40 1.30 -13.32
N ALA A 6 15.18 1.39 -12.01
CA ALA A 6 13.85 1.59 -11.45
C ALA A 6 13.26 2.95 -11.85
N LEU A 7 14.09 3.99 -11.88
CA LEU A 7 13.68 5.31 -12.35
C LEU A 7 13.33 5.31 -13.85
N PHE A 8 14.14 4.66 -14.68
CA PHE A 8 13.88 4.53 -16.11
C PHE A 8 12.59 3.75 -16.39
N LYS A 9 12.40 2.59 -15.72
CA LYS A 9 11.14 1.84 -15.79
C LYS A 9 9.96 2.68 -15.32
N GLY A 10 10.13 3.42 -14.22
CA GLY A 10 9.12 4.33 -13.70
C GLY A 10 8.71 5.39 -14.72
N LEU A 11 9.65 6.05 -15.34
CA LEU A 11 9.38 7.10 -16.35
C LEU A 11 8.75 6.54 -17.62
N PHE A 12 9.16 5.37 -18.08
CA PHE A 12 8.67 4.78 -19.32
C PHE A 12 7.23 4.23 -19.18
N PHE A 13 6.93 3.54 -18.08
CA PHE A 13 5.62 2.92 -17.86
C PHE A 13 4.65 3.79 -17.06
N MET A 14 5.12 4.89 -16.50
CA MET A 14 4.29 5.76 -15.68
C MET A 14 3.12 6.39 -16.42
N PRO A 15 3.24 6.84 -17.69
CA PRO A 15 2.09 7.33 -18.44
C PRO A 15 0.98 6.29 -18.55
N ILE A 16 1.33 5.02 -18.75
CA ILE A 16 0.36 3.92 -18.83
C ILE A 16 -0.31 3.70 -17.48
N PHE A 17 0.47 3.72 -16.38
CA PHE A 17 -0.08 3.61 -15.04
C PHE A 17 -1.01 4.77 -14.69
N LEU A 18 -0.62 6.00 -15.02
CA LEU A 18 -1.44 7.18 -14.75
C LEU A 18 -2.73 7.16 -15.56
N LEU A 19 -2.68 6.81 -16.85
CA LEU A 19 -3.87 6.64 -17.68
C LEU A 19 -4.79 5.58 -17.06
N TYR A 20 -4.24 4.45 -16.67
CA TYR A 20 -4.97 3.39 -16.00
C TYR A 20 -5.56 3.85 -14.66
N TYR A 21 -4.76 4.51 -13.84
CA TYR A 21 -5.19 5.05 -12.55
C TYR A 21 -6.32 6.07 -12.71
N TYR A 22 -6.18 6.99 -13.65
CA TYR A 22 -7.20 8.01 -13.89
C TYR A 22 -8.45 7.46 -14.58
N ALA A 23 -8.32 6.51 -15.49
CA ALA A 23 -9.46 5.97 -16.23
C ALA A 23 -10.26 4.94 -15.42
N LEU A 24 -9.59 4.11 -14.62
CA LEU A 24 -10.20 2.92 -14.01
C LEU A 24 -10.35 3.00 -12.48
N ALA A 25 -9.56 3.80 -11.79
CA ALA A 25 -9.78 4.02 -10.36
C ALA A 25 -11.00 4.90 -10.15
N GLY A 26 -12.03 4.41 -9.45
CA GLY A 26 -13.17 5.22 -9.04
C GLY A 26 -12.75 6.36 -8.10
N ALA A 27 -13.56 7.41 -7.99
CA ALA A 27 -13.27 8.59 -7.16
C ALA A 27 -12.89 8.22 -5.70
N LYS A 28 -13.58 7.25 -5.12
CA LYS A 28 -13.30 6.76 -3.76
C LYS A 28 -11.86 6.21 -3.64
N ALA A 29 -11.43 5.36 -4.58
CA ALA A 29 -10.09 4.79 -4.55
C ALA A 29 -9.00 5.88 -4.73
N LYS A 30 -9.21 6.84 -5.63
CA LYS A 30 -8.31 7.98 -5.84
C LYS A 30 -8.12 8.80 -4.56
N ASN A 31 -9.22 9.13 -3.90
CA ASN A 31 -9.18 9.90 -2.66
C ASN A 31 -8.41 9.16 -1.55
N ILE A 32 -8.70 7.88 -1.35
CA ILE A 32 -8.02 7.10 -0.32
C ILE A 32 -6.52 6.95 -0.63
N ILE A 33 -6.14 6.64 -1.88
CA ILE A 33 -4.73 6.54 -2.29
C ILE A 33 -4.00 7.88 -2.10
N SER A 34 -4.66 9.01 -2.34
CA SER A 34 -4.04 10.33 -2.13
C SER A 34 -3.75 10.59 -0.64
N VAL A 35 -4.63 10.14 0.26
CA VAL A 35 -4.41 10.23 1.72
C VAL A 35 -3.28 9.29 2.15
N ASP A 36 -3.28 8.03 1.68
CA ASP A 36 -2.20 7.07 1.95
C ASP A 36 -0.85 7.63 1.48
N PHE A 37 -0.80 8.20 0.27
CA PHE A 37 0.41 8.78 -0.31
C PHE A 37 0.90 10.00 0.49
N ARG A 38 0.01 10.91 0.88
CA ARG A 38 0.36 12.08 1.68
C ARG A 38 0.97 11.65 3.01
N ARG A 39 0.32 10.76 3.73
CA ARG A 39 0.84 10.25 5.00
C ARG A 39 2.18 9.54 4.84
N PHE A 40 2.36 8.79 3.74
CA PHE A 40 3.63 8.13 3.43
C PHE A 40 4.74 9.15 3.17
N CYS A 41 4.45 10.26 2.47
CA CYS A 41 5.39 11.36 2.26
C CYS A 41 5.76 12.04 3.58
N ASP A 42 4.79 12.36 4.41
CA ASP A 42 5.00 13.00 5.72
C ASP A 42 5.87 12.12 6.62
N TRP A 43 5.58 10.82 6.67
CA TRP A 43 6.37 9.86 7.43
C TRP A 43 7.82 9.75 6.96
N GLN A 44 8.08 9.84 5.66
CA GLN A 44 9.43 9.77 5.10
C GLN A 44 10.13 11.14 4.93
N GLY A 45 9.50 12.24 5.30
CA GLY A 45 10.02 13.59 5.06
C GLY A 45 10.19 13.92 3.58
N ARG A 46 9.32 13.42 2.70
CA ARG A 46 9.37 13.61 1.25
C ARG A 46 8.32 14.61 0.77
N PRO A 47 8.59 15.38 -0.28
CA PRO A 47 7.61 16.29 -0.84
C PRO A 47 6.44 15.54 -1.48
N TYR A 48 5.23 16.03 -1.21
CA TYR A 48 4.02 15.54 -1.86
C TYR A 48 3.93 16.09 -3.29
N SER A 49 4.25 15.27 -4.26
CA SER A 49 4.24 15.64 -5.68
C SER A 49 3.94 14.44 -6.57
N MET A 50 3.47 14.69 -7.80
CA MET A 50 3.24 13.63 -8.78
C MET A 50 4.52 12.82 -9.07
N MET A 51 5.67 13.50 -9.19
CA MET A 51 6.96 12.83 -9.36
C MET A 51 7.33 11.98 -8.13
N GLY A 52 7.02 12.46 -6.93
CA GLY A 52 7.16 11.69 -5.68
C GLY A 52 6.33 10.42 -5.69
N PHE A 53 5.07 10.52 -6.10
CA PHE A 53 4.19 9.35 -6.26
C PHE A 53 4.78 8.34 -7.24
N CYS A 54 5.21 8.79 -8.41
CA CYS A 54 5.82 7.95 -9.43
C CYS A 54 7.06 7.20 -8.91
N LYS A 55 7.93 7.91 -8.19
CA LYS A 55 9.13 7.32 -7.60
C LYS A 55 8.78 6.27 -6.54
N LEU A 56 7.87 6.57 -5.62
CA LEU A 56 7.43 5.62 -4.60
C LEU A 56 6.81 4.38 -5.22
N PHE A 57 5.90 4.56 -6.17
CA PHE A 57 5.25 3.46 -6.86
C PHE A 57 6.26 2.58 -7.62
N ALA A 58 7.27 3.17 -8.27
CA ALA A 58 8.28 2.43 -9.02
C ALA A 58 9.28 1.69 -8.10
N GLN A 59 9.63 2.26 -6.96
CA GLN A 59 10.71 1.77 -6.10
C GLN A 59 10.25 0.88 -4.95
N LEU A 60 9.08 1.16 -4.35
CA LEU A 60 8.63 0.52 -3.12
C LEU A 60 7.49 -0.47 -3.37
N ASN A 61 7.79 -1.74 -3.15
CA ASN A 61 6.81 -2.83 -3.27
C ASN A 61 5.64 -2.65 -2.29
N GLU A 62 5.93 -2.14 -1.10
CA GLU A 62 4.97 -1.88 -0.03
C GLU A 62 3.95 -0.82 -0.48
N PHE A 63 4.42 0.29 -1.02
CA PHE A 63 3.53 1.34 -1.51
C PHE A 63 2.67 0.87 -2.70
N ARG A 64 3.24 0.06 -3.61
CA ARG A 64 2.44 -0.59 -4.67
C ARG A 64 1.36 -1.50 -4.10
N THR A 65 1.69 -2.27 -3.06
CA THR A 65 0.69 -3.14 -2.40
C THR A 65 -0.46 -2.35 -1.82
N ILE A 66 -0.18 -1.20 -1.20
CA ILE A 66 -1.23 -0.28 -0.73
C ILE A 66 -2.11 0.16 -1.92
N CYS A 67 -1.52 0.66 -2.99
CA CYS A 67 -2.26 1.08 -4.18
C CYS A 67 -3.12 -0.07 -4.75
N TYR A 68 -2.57 -1.28 -4.84
CA TYR A 68 -3.28 -2.46 -5.35
C TYR A 68 -4.43 -2.88 -4.43
N LYS A 69 -4.26 -2.77 -3.13
CA LYS A 69 -5.34 -3.03 -2.18
C LYS A 69 -6.51 -2.07 -2.39
N ARG A 70 -6.23 -0.79 -2.62
CA ARG A 70 -7.26 0.23 -2.89
C ARG A 70 -7.95 0.06 -4.26
N LEU A 71 -7.23 -0.46 -5.25
CA LEU A 71 -7.78 -0.72 -6.60
C LEU A 71 -8.64 -1.99 -6.67
N GLY A 72 -8.52 -2.89 -5.72
CA GLY A 72 -9.25 -4.16 -5.71
C GLY A 72 -8.95 -5.01 -6.96
N ALA A 73 -9.98 -5.59 -7.59
CA ALA A 73 -9.82 -6.45 -8.78
C ALA A 73 -9.15 -5.73 -9.97
N ARG A 74 -9.30 -4.42 -10.08
CA ARG A 74 -8.69 -3.62 -11.16
C ARG A 74 -7.17 -3.68 -11.17
N ARG A 75 -6.53 -4.01 -10.02
CA ARG A 75 -5.08 -4.24 -9.95
C ARG A 75 -4.57 -5.28 -10.94
N LEU A 76 -5.40 -6.28 -11.31
CA LEU A 76 -4.98 -7.38 -12.19
C LEU A 76 -4.48 -6.91 -13.56
N LEU A 77 -4.94 -5.75 -14.03
CA LEU A 77 -4.52 -5.18 -15.31
C LEU A 77 -3.09 -4.61 -15.28
N ILE A 78 -2.50 -4.37 -14.10
CA ILE A 78 -1.18 -3.77 -13.98
C ILE A 78 -0.22 -4.54 -13.08
N SER A 79 -0.71 -5.34 -12.13
CA SER A 79 0.12 -6.03 -11.15
C SER A 79 1.02 -7.12 -11.75
N TRP A 80 0.72 -7.59 -12.96
CA TRP A 80 1.59 -8.50 -13.71
C TRP A 80 2.89 -7.82 -14.17
N LEU A 81 2.85 -6.50 -14.46
CA LEU A 81 4.01 -5.72 -14.89
C LEU A 81 4.86 -5.27 -13.70
N TRP A 82 4.20 -4.85 -12.61
CA TRP A 82 4.83 -4.45 -11.36
C TRP A 82 4.22 -5.18 -10.17
N LYS A 83 4.96 -6.14 -9.65
CA LYS A 83 4.49 -6.88 -8.46
C LYS A 83 4.55 -6.00 -7.21
N GLY A 84 3.54 -6.12 -6.36
CA GLY A 84 3.58 -5.63 -4.98
C GLY A 84 4.50 -6.50 -4.11
N GLN A 85 4.39 -6.32 -2.80
CA GLN A 85 5.10 -7.18 -1.83
C GLN A 85 4.50 -8.59 -1.84
N THR A 86 5.34 -9.60 -2.08
CA THR A 86 4.87 -10.98 -2.31
C THR A 86 4.64 -11.77 -1.02
N ASN A 87 5.36 -11.45 0.04
CA ASN A 87 5.28 -12.11 1.35
C ASN A 87 4.55 -11.25 2.40
N LEU A 88 3.54 -10.52 1.94
CA LEU A 88 2.63 -9.71 2.74
C LEU A 88 1.20 -10.12 2.44
N SER A 89 0.43 -10.45 3.47
CA SER A 89 -1.00 -10.72 3.39
C SER A 89 -1.79 -9.69 4.19
N LEU A 90 -2.68 -8.96 3.51
CA LEU A 90 -3.65 -8.05 4.13
C LEU A 90 -5.06 -8.54 3.81
N ALA A 91 -5.57 -9.45 4.64
CA ALA A 91 -6.90 -10.03 4.51
C ALA A 91 -7.91 -9.23 5.35
N CYS A 92 -8.18 -8.00 4.93
CA CYS A 92 -9.21 -7.12 5.47
C CYS A 92 -9.80 -6.31 4.31
N ASN A 93 -11.11 -6.23 4.20
CA ASN A 93 -11.77 -5.49 3.12
C ASN A 93 -12.10 -4.05 3.53
N ASP A 94 -12.22 -3.79 4.81
CA ASP A 94 -12.52 -2.47 5.37
C ASP A 94 -11.27 -1.88 6.04
N ILE A 95 -10.49 -1.15 5.24
CA ILE A 95 -9.26 -0.49 5.68
C ILE A 95 -9.41 1.01 5.50
N GLY A 96 -9.36 1.76 6.60
CA GLY A 96 -9.39 3.21 6.63
C GLY A 96 -8.24 3.86 5.85
N PRO A 97 -8.34 5.15 5.51
CA PRO A 97 -7.29 5.88 4.80
C PRO A 97 -6.06 6.11 5.67
N GLY A 98 -4.91 6.36 5.04
CA GLY A 98 -3.66 6.62 5.75
C GLY A 98 -2.90 5.35 6.12
N LEU A 99 -3.03 4.27 5.34
CA LEU A 99 -2.29 3.03 5.55
C LEU A 99 -0.80 3.23 5.24
N ILE A 100 0.08 2.77 6.16
CA ILE A 100 1.52 2.63 5.95
C ILE A 100 1.91 1.18 6.18
N ILE A 101 2.67 0.63 5.24
CA ILE A 101 3.38 -0.64 5.39
C ILE A 101 4.86 -0.33 5.35
N GLN A 102 5.55 -0.63 6.44
CA GLN A 102 6.99 -0.44 6.56
C GLN A 102 7.69 -1.80 6.42
N HIS A 103 8.42 -1.97 5.33
CA HIS A 103 9.11 -3.21 4.93
C HIS A 103 8.18 -4.39 4.60
N GLY A 104 7.15 -4.66 5.36
CA GLY A 104 6.08 -5.63 5.09
C GLY A 104 6.49 -7.10 4.91
N TYR A 105 7.74 -7.46 5.14
CA TYR A 105 8.21 -8.85 4.99
C TYR A 105 7.58 -9.76 6.03
N SER A 106 7.18 -10.98 5.60
CA SER A 106 6.62 -12.01 6.48
C SER A 106 5.52 -11.48 7.39
N THR A 107 4.66 -10.62 6.82
CA THR A 107 3.58 -9.95 7.55
C THR A 107 2.23 -10.48 7.12
N VAL A 108 1.44 -10.90 8.09
CA VAL A 108 0.06 -11.36 7.90
C VAL A 108 -0.84 -10.53 8.80
N VAL A 109 -1.81 -9.87 8.19
CA VAL A 109 -2.86 -9.14 8.90
C VAL A 109 -4.21 -9.63 8.41
N VAL A 110 -4.93 -10.33 9.27
CA VAL A 110 -6.31 -10.77 9.05
C VAL A 110 -7.18 -10.03 10.05
N ALA A 111 -8.05 -9.16 9.60
CA ALA A 111 -8.93 -8.37 10.45
C ALA A 111 -10.27 -8.12 9.78
N GLU A 112 -11.33 -7.97 10.58
CA GLU A 112 -12.65 -7.54 10.12
C GLU A 112 -12.60 -6.06 9.68
N HIS A 113 -11.97 -5.22 10.50
CA HIS A 113 -11.85 -3.79 10.29
C HIS A 113 -10.46 -3.29 10.66
N ILE A 114 -9.95 -2.33 9.89
CA ILE A 114 -8.74 -1.56 10.19
C ILE A 114 -9.09 -0.07 10.04
N GLY A 115 -8.93 0.67 11.11
CA GLY A 115 -9.22 2.10 11.15
C GLY A 115 -8.25 2.96 10.34
N LYS A 116 -8.37 4.28 10.51
CA LYS A 116 -7.51 5.27 9.83
C LYS A 116 -6.09 5.24 10.39
N ASN A 117 -5.14 5.62 9.56
CA ASN A 117 -3.74 5.79 9.96
C ASN A 117 -3.11 4.53 10.55
N PHE A 118 -3.50 3.37 10.10
CA PHE A 118 -2.84 2.13 10.48
C PHE A 118 -1.40 2.09 9.93
N HIS A 119 -0.45 1.72 10.80
CA HIS A 119 0.95 1.54 10.43
C HIS A 119 1.40 0.16 10.87
N VAL A 120 1.87 -0.65 9.94
CA VAL A 120 2.35 -2.00 10.22
C VAL A 120 3.78 -2.20 9.71
N ASN A 121 4.61 -2.81 10.54
CA ASN A 121 5.99 -3.19 10.25
C ASN A 121 6.10 -4.62 9.67
N GLN A 122 7.33 -5.05 9.43
CA GLN A 122 7.65 -6.42 9.02
C GLN A 122 7.49 -7.43 10.17
N CYS A 123 7.37 -8.71 9.81
CA CYS A 123 7.29 -9.84 10.75
C CYS A 123 6.12 -9.72 11.75
N VAL A 124 5.04 -9.09 11.34
CA VAL A 124 3.83 -8.93 12.15
C VAL A 124 2.85 -10.05 11.80
N ASN A 125 2.25 -10.64 12.82
CA ASN A 125 1.26 -11.69 12.65
C ASN A 125 -0.01 -11.36 13.43
N ILE A 126 -0.98 -10.75 12.79
CA ILE A 126 -2.32 -10.49 13.34
C ILE A 126 -3.27 -11.45 12.65
N VAL A 127 -3.75 -12.43 13.38
CA VAL A 127 -4.66 -13.46 12.89
C VAL A 127 -5.86 -13.58 13.81
N TRP A 128 -6.93 -14.18 13.31
CA TRP A 128 -8.11 -14.43 14.12
C TRP A 128 -7.94 -15.71 14.96
N ASN A 129 -8.50 -15.69 16.13
CA ASN A 129 -8.76 -16.90 16.88
C ASN A 129 -10.01 -17.57 16.28
N GLN A 130 -10.33 -18.77 16.63
CA GLN A 130 -11.37 -19.60 16.00
C GLN A 130 -12.78 -18.97 15.98
N THR A 131 -13.04 -17.88 16.68
CA THR A 131 -14.37 -17.29 16.85
C THR A 131 -14.54 -15.89 16.28
N GLU A 132 -13.55 -15.00 16.41
CA GLU A 132 -13.69 -13.58 16.06
C GLU A 132 -12.46 -13.04 15.34
N GLN A 133 -12.69 -12.23 14.30
CA GLN A 133 -11.62 -11.50 13.62
C GLN A 133 -11.27 -10.23 14.42
N PRO A 134 -9.99 -9.87 14.49
CA PRO A 134 -9.56 -8.63 15.13
C PRO A 134 -10.23 -7.41 14.53
N TRP A 135 -10.61 -6.48 15.40
CA TRP A 135 -11.05 -5.13 15.03
C TRP A 135 -9.97 -4.13 15.47
N ILE A 136 -9.37 -3.40 14.52
CA ILE A 136 -8.26 -2.48 14.76
C ILE A 136 -8.77 -1.05 14.61
N GLY A 137 -8.62 -0.25 15.65
CA GLY A 137 -9.04 1.15 15.66
C GLY A 137 -8.15 2.10 14.86
N ASP A 138 -8.42 3.39 15.00
CA ASP A 138 -7.65 4.47 14.34
C ASP A 138 -6.28 4.68 15.02
N ASN A 139 -5.30 5.14 14.23
CA ASN A 139 -3.96 5.54 14.69
C ASN A 139 -3.15 4.44 15.38
N VAL A 140 -3.41 3.19 15.05
CA VAL A 140 -2.69 2.04 15.59
C VAL A 140 -1.39 1.85 14.81
N THR A 141 -0.29 1.67 15.57
CA THR A 141 1.01 1.27 15.02
C THR A 141 1.39 -0.09 15.59
N VAL A 142 1.68 -1.05 14.71
CA VAL A 142 2.14 -2.38 15.08
C VAL A 142 3.61 -2.51 14.71
N CYS A 143 4.44 -2.66 15.73
CA CYS A 143 5.88 -2.73 15.58
C CYS A 143 6.35 -4.10 15.07
N CYS A 144 7.59 -4.14 14.59
CA CYS A 144 8.23 -5.35 14.07
C CYS A 144 8.16 -6.52 15.07
N GLY A 145 7.79 -7.69 14.56
CA GLY A 145 7.77 -8.94 15.34
C GLY A 145 6.57 -9.09 16.29
N ALA A 146 5.56 -8.23 16.19
CA ALA A 146 4.35 -8.37 17.01
C ALA A 146 3.50 -9.57 16.53
N ILE A 147 3.02 -10.34 17.51
CA ILE A 147 2.16 -11.52 17.31
C ILE A 147 0.95 -11.39 18.22
#